data_a1afec550e5f51da66a7245e61725443
#
_entry.id   a1afec550e5f51da66a7245e61725443
#
_cell.length_a   1.000
_cell.length_b   1.000
_cell.length_c   1.000
_cell.angle_alpha   90.00
_cell.angle_beta   90.00
_cell.angle_gamma   90.00
#
_symmetry.space_group_name_H-M   'P 1'
#
loop_
_entity.id
_entity.type
_entity.pdbx_description
1 polymer ?
#
loop_
_entity_poly.entity_id
_entity_poly.type
_entity_poly.pdbx_seq_one_letter_code
_entity_poly.pdbx_strand_id
1 'polypeptide(L)'
;MIDEQRFLELESIVKNMVKVGIVESFNQNNATARVVFEDANLKSYDLPIMVKQTKDNKDYWVPDIDEPVICIFLPTGIESGFILGAYYNQKDKPPVIDQNKRTVKFKDGTIIEYDRKQHKLTADVKGDIDIKATGKIDINASGAMNIHSDTSINITAPKIDLN
;
A
#
# COMPACT_ATOMS: atom_id res chain seq x y z
N MET A 1 6.18 -39.56 25.23
CA MET A 1 4.78 -39.06 25.33
C MET A 1 4.86 -37.54 25.39
N ILE A 2 4.21 -36.86 24.47
CA ILE A 2 4.03 -35.40 24.58
C ILE A 2 3.00 -35.22 25.67
N ASP A 3 3.31 -34.44 26.69
CA ASP A 3 2.41 -34.09 27.78
C ASP A 3 1.18 -33.39 27.18
N GLU A 4 -0.01 -33.72 27.62
CA GLU A 4 -1.28 -33.16 27.13
C GLU A 4 -1.31 -31.63 27.27
N GLN A 5 -0.69 -31.07 28.29
CA GLN A 5 -0.50 -29.62 28.44
C GLN A 5 0.33 -29.02 27.30
N ARG A 6 1.44 -29.64 26.90
CA ARG A 6 2.27 -29.17 25.79
C ARG A 6 1.55 -29.25 24.44
N PHE A 7 0.67 -30.22 24.27
CA PHE A 7 -0.15 -30.33 23.08
C PHE A 7 -1.17 -29.17 23.01
N LEU A 8 -1.86 -28.87 24.10
CA LEU A 8 -2.80 -27.75 24.20
C LEU A 8 -2.12 -26.40 23.99
N GLU A 9 -0.91 -26.21 24.53
CA GLU A 9 -0.10 -25.02 24.29
C GLU A 9 0.26 -24.86 22.82
N LEU A 10 0.74 -25.92 22.17
CA LEU A 10 1.06 -25.90 20.76
C LEU A 10 -0.18 -25.63 19.89
N GLU A 11 -1.31 -26.23 20.21
CA GLU A 11 -2.56 -25.99 19.53
C GLU A 11 -2.99 -24.52 19.65
N SER A 12 -2.86 -23.94 20.85
CA SER A 12 -3.16 -22.54 21.09
C SER A 12 -2.24 -21.60 20.31
N ILE A 13 -0.94 -21.88 20.28
CA ILE A 13 0.03 -21.12 19.50
C ILE A 13 -0.34 -21.15 18.01
N VAL A 14 -0.55 -22.33 17.44
CA VAL A 14 -0.88 -22.50 16.03
C VAL A 14 -2.17 -21.77 15.65
N LYS A 15 -3.22 -21.86 16.48
CA LYS A 15 -4.50 -21.18 16.28
C LYS A 15 -4.36 -19.64 16.31
N ASN A 16 -3.38 -19.13 17.05
CA ASN A 16 -3.20 -17.69 17.25
C ASN A 16 -2.11 -17.07 16.38
N MET A 17 -1.30 -17.87 15.65
CA MET A 17 -0.18 -17.35 14.87
C MET A 17 -0.63 -16.48 13.69
N VAL A 18 -1.73 -16.82 13.04
CA VAL A 18 -2.26 -16.05 11.90
C VAL A 18 -3.71 -15.71 12.16
N LYS A 19 -4.04 -14.43 12.12
CA LYS A 19 -5.40 -13.93 12.30
C LYS A 19 -5.77 -12.94 11.21
N VAL A 20 -7.04 -12.88 10.89
CA VAL A 20 -7.63 -11.83 10.05
C VAL A 20 -8.47 -10.92 10.92
N GLY A 21 -8.48 -9.65 10.62
CA GLY A 21 -9.25 -8.68 11.38
C GLY A 21 -9.42 -7.37 10.62
N ILE A 22 -10.07 -6.42 11.26
CA ILE A 22 -10.40 -5.11 10.71
C ILE A 22 -9.61 -4.04 11.45
N VAL A 23 -9.02 -3.10 10.72
CA VAL A 23 -8.30 -1.97 11.31
C VAL A 23 -9.28 -1.06 12.04
N GLU A 24 -9.07 -0.88 13.34
CA GLU A 24 -9.89 0.01 14.18
C GLU A 24 -9.29 1.40 14.31
N SER A 25 -7.98 1.47 14.46
CA SER A 25 -7.29 2.74 14.66
C SER A 25 -5.85 2.67 14.15
N PHE A 26 -5.30 3.84 13.85
CA PHE A 26 -3.97 3.99 13.30
C PHE A 26 -3.15 5.03 14.08
N ASN A 27 -1.88 4.73 14.37
CA ASN A 27 -0.93 5.64 14.99
C ASN A 27 0.09 6.13 13.94
N GLN A 28 -0.06 7.36 13.51
CA GLN A 28 0.79 7.97 12.47
C GLN A 28 2.27 8.09 12.87
N ASN A 29 2.54 8.33 14.14
CA ASN A 29 3.91 8.58 14.61
C ASN A 29 4.80 7.34 14.51
N ASN A 30 4.21 6.16 14.70
CA ASN A 30 4.93 4.89 14.77
C ASN A 30 4.64 3.97 13.57
N ALA A 31 3.73 4.36 12.66
CA ALA A 31 3.21 3.51 11.58
C ALA A 31 2.73 2.15 12.12
N THR A 32 1.89 2.19 13.18
CA THR A 32 1.26 1.02 13.81
C THR A 32 -0.25 1.14 13.74
N ALA A 33 -0.95 0.02 13.76
CA ALA A 33 -2.41 0.01 13.80
C ALA A 33 -2.94 -1.02 14.81
N ARG A 34 -4.16 -0.77 15.32
CA ARG A 34 -4.92 -1.73 16.12
C ARG A 34 -5.95 -2.42 15.25
N VAL A 35 -6.07 -3.71 15.46
CA VAL A 35 -6.94 -4.60 14.69
C VAL A 35 -7.92 -5.29 15.62
N VAL A 36 -9.19 -5.29 15.24
CA VAL A 36 -10.25 -6.06 15.90
C VAL A 36 -10.40 -7.40 15.19
N PHE A 37 -10.34 -8.49 15.94
CA PHE A 37 -10.54 -9.85 15.47
C PHE A 37 -11.97 -10.28 15.76
N GLU A 38 -12.75 -10.54 14.71
CA GLU A 38 -14.18 -10.87 14.84
C GLU A 38 -14.44 -12.19 15.57
N ASP A 39 -13.52 -13.17 15.41
CA ASP A 39 -13.64 -14.50 15.99
C ASP A 39 -13.62 -14.53 17.51
N ALA A 40 -13.01 -13.53 18.14
CA ALA A 40 -12.84 -13.48 19.60
C ALA A 40 -13.29 -12.15 20.23
N ASN A 41 -13.81 -11.20 19.44
CA ASN A 41 -14.08 -9.82 19.87
C ASN A 41 -12.89 -9.20 20.65
N LEU A 42 -11.67 -9.59 20.23
CA LEU A 42 -10.41 -9.17 20.83
C LEU A 42 -9.81 -8.05 19.98
N LYS A 43 -9.19 -7.09 20.68
CA LYS A 43 -8.40 -6.04 20.05
C LYS A 43 -6.92 -6.33 20.21
N SER A 44 -6.16 -6.10 19.15
CA SER A 44 -4.71 -6.18 19.24
C SER A 44 -4.12 -5.00 20.03
N TYR A 45 -2.86 -5.15 20.46
CA TYR A 45 -2.00 -4.00 20.74
C TYR A 45 -1.70 -3.22 19.45
N ASP A 46 -0.88 -2.17 19.54
CA ASP A 46 -0.40 -1.44 18.38
C ASP A 46 0.57 -2.33 17.60
N LEU A 47 0.11 -2.87 16.46
CA LEU A 47 0.88 -3.76 15.61
C LEU A 47 1.66 -2.97 14.56
N PRO A 48 2.98 -3.19 14.41
CA PRO A 48 3.75 -2.64 13.30
C PRO A 48 3.23 -3.14 11.94
N ILE A 49 3.26 -2.25 10.94
CA ILE A 49 2.89 -2.58 9.58
C ILE A 49 4.15 -3.04 8.83
N MET A 50 4.10 -4.19 8.19
CA MET A 50 5.20 -4.71 7.41
C MET A 50 5.33 -3.96 6.08
N VAL A 51 6.52 -3.43 5.83
CA VAL A 51 6.90 -2.73 4.60
C VAL A 51 8.17 -3.35 4.03
N LYS A 52 8.51 -3.02 2.78
CA LYS A 52 9.69 -3.61 2.13
C LYS A 52 11.01 -3.10 2.70
N GLN A 53 11.08 -1.82 3.04
CA GLN A 53 12.32 -1.15 3.46
C GLN A 53 12.03 -0.10 4.53
N THR A 54 12.90 -0.04 5.57
CA THR A 54 12.69 0.83 6.74
C THR A 54 13.92 1.64 7.16
N LYS A 55 15.10 1.38 6.57
CA LYS A 55 16.34 2.01 7.02
C LYS A 55 16.71 3.22 6.16
N ASP A 56 17.61 3.07 5.22
CA ASP A 56 18.10 4.15 4.35
C ASP A 56 17.08 4.49 3.26
N ASN A 57 16.56 3.47 2.58
CA ASN A 57 15.37 3.58 1.75
C ASN A 57 14.16 3.21 2.60
N LYS A 58 13.05 3.90 2.40
CA LYS A 58 11.83 3.69 3.18
C LYS A 58 10.62 3.62 2.27
N ASP A 59 9.83 2.58 2.45
CA ASP A 59 8.48 2.50 1.92
C ASP A 59 7.51 2.91 3.02
N TYR A 60 6.48 3.66 2.65
CA TYR A 60 5.42 4.04 3.56
C TYR A 60 4.06 3.72 2.93
N TRP A 61 3.31 2.90 3.59
CA TRP A 61 1.89 2.68 3.37
C TRP A 61 1.24 2.30 4.68
N VAL A 62 -0.01 2.63 4.84
CA VAL A 62 -0.80 2.27 6.02
C VAL A 62 -2.19 1.86 5.54
N PRO A 63 -2.79 0.86 6.17
CA PRO A 63 -4.16 0.48 5.86
C PRO A 63 -5.13 1.57 6.32
N ASP A 64 -6.24 1.72 5.62
CA ASP A 64 -7.34 2.57 6.05
C ASP A 64 -8.07 1.97 7.27
N ILE A 65 -8.76 2.82 8.04
CA ILE A 65 -9.69 2.36 9.07
C ILE A 65 -10.80 1.58 8.37
N ASP A 66 -11.28 0.52 9.00
CA ASP A 66 -12.24 -0.47 8.46
C ASP A 66 -11.67 -1.38 7.35
N GLU A 67 -10.38 -1.31 7.06
CA GLU A 67 -9.76 -2.18 6.07
C GLU A 67 -9.47 -3.58 6.64
N PRO A 68 -9.79 -4.68 5.90
CA PRO A 68 -9.49 -6.04 6.30
C PRO A 68 -8.01 -6.36 6.10
N VAL A 69 -7.35 -6.85 7.16
CA VAL A 69 -5.93 -7.14 7.18
C VAL A 69 -5.62 -8.54 7.70
N ILE A 70 -4.48 -9.07 7.28
CA ILE A 70 -3.89 -10.30 7.81
C ILE A 70 -2.80 -9.91 8.79
N CYS A 71 -2.85 -10.48 9.99
CA CYS A 71 -1.87 -10.32 11.04
C CYS A 71 -1.15 -11.64 11.31
N ILE A 72 0.15 -11.56 11.62
CA ILE A 72 0.95 -12.68 12.11
C ILE A 72 1.45 -12.35 13.51
N PHE A 73 1.40 -13.34 14.41
CA PHE A 73 1.83 -13.22 15.80
C PHE A 73 3.00 -14.15 16.08
N LEU A 74 3.94 -13.67 16.90
CA LEU A 74 5.03 -14.50 17.39
C LEU A 74 4.50 -15.49 18.44
N PRO A 75 5.15 -16.66 18.61
CA PRO A 75 4.74 -17.66 19.60
C PRO A 75 4.73 -17.16 21.05
N THR A 76 5.31 -15.99 21.31
CA THR A 76 5.40 -15.36 22.64
C THR A 76 4.10 -14.71 23.12
N GLY A 77 3.07 -14.60 22.25
CA GLY A 77 1.76 -14.07 22.60
C GLY A 77 1.20 -13.07 21.58
N ILE A 78 -0.06 -12.71 21.75
CA ILE A 78 -0.79 -11.75 20.91
C ILE A 78 -0.30 -10.29 21.05
N GLU A 79 0.65 -10.04 21.92
CA GLU A 79 1.26 -8.72 22.13
C GLU A 79 2.34 -8.42 21.09
N SER A 80 2.90 -9.46 20.45
CA SER A 80 4.01 -9.38 19.53
C SER A 80 3.60 -9.89 18.15
N GLY A 81 3.09 -9.00 17.32
CA GLY A 81 2.65 -9.35 15.97
C GLY A 81 2.92 -8.23 14.98
N PHE A 82 2.58 -8.50 13.72
CA PHE A 82 2.76 -7.59 12.58
C PHE A 82 1.53 -7.67 11.68
N ILE A 83 1.17 -6.54 11.08
CA ILE A 83 0.22 -6.50 9.97
C ILE A 83 0.99 -6.79 8.68
N LEU A 84 0.65 -7.88 7.99
CA LEU A 84 1.28 -8.26 6.72
C LEU A 84 0.76 -7.45 5.54
N GLY A 85 -0.53 -7.13 5.54
CA GLY A 85 -1.19 -6.38 4.47
C GLY A 85 -2.69 -6.57 4.45
N ALA A 86 -3.34 -5.82 3.56
CA ALA A 86 -4.76 -5.93 3.28
C ALA A 86 -5.07 -7.01 2.25
N TYR A 87 -6.33 -7.43 2.16
CA TYR A 87 -6.80 -8.39 1.17
C TYR A 87 -8.19 -8.00 0.67
N TYR A 88 -8.48 -8.36 -0.59
CA TYR A 88 -9.80 -8.14 -1.17
C TYR A 88 -10.84 -9.13 -0.61
N ASN A 89 -12.07 -8.67 -0.47
CA ASN A 89 -13.20 -9.46 0.03
C ASN A 89 -14.47 -9.20 -0.82
N GLN A 90 -15.63 -9.60 -0.31
CA GLN A 90 -16.89 -9.37 -1.03
C GLN A 90 -17.32 -7.90 -1.06
N LYS A 91 -16.96 -7.11 -0.05
CA LYS A 91 -17.25 -5.67 0.06
C LYS A 91 -16.21 -4.87 -0.72
N ASP A 92 -14.93 -5.13 -0.49
CA ASP A 92 -13.81 -4.39 -1.04
C ASP A 92 -13.23 -5.16 -2.23
N LYS A 93 -13.61 -4.76 -3.43
CA LYS A 93 -13.25 -5.41 -4.70
C LYS A 93 -11.96 -4.83 -5.27
N PRO A 94 -11.18 -5.61 -6.05
CA PRO A 94 -10.05 -5.06 -6.78
C PRO A 94 -10.50 -3.95 -7.74
N PRO A 95 -9.69 -2.89 -7.92
CA PRO A 95 -10.02 -1.74 -8.76
C PRO A 95 -10.07 -2.08 -10.26
N VAL A 96 -9.47 -3.19 -10.66
CA VAL A 96 -9.42 -3.67 -12.05
C VAL A 96 -9.44 -5.19 -12.08
N ILE A 97 -10.11 -5.77 -13.09
CA ILE A 97 -10.23 -7.22 -13.31
C ILE A 97 -9.52 -7.54 -14.63
N ASP A 98 -8.21 -7.34 -14.68
CA ASP A 98 -7.35 -7.69 -15.80
C ASP A 98 -5.94 -8.01 -15.31
N GLN A 99 -5.49 -9.25 -15.51
CA GLN A 99 -4.14 -9.70 -15.13
C GLN A 99 -2.99 -8.98 -15.86
N ASN A 100 -3.27 -8.26 -16.96
CA ASN A 100 -2.28 -7.50 -17.69
C ASN A 100 -2.02 -6.13 -17.11
N LYS A 101 -2.82 -5.71 -16.13
CA LYS A 101 -2.73 -4.40 -15.52
C LYS A 101 -2.14 -4.45 -14.12
N ARG A 102 -1.25 -3.51 -13.82
CA ARG A 102 -0.82 -3.19 -12.47
C ARG A 102 -1.31 -1.79 -12.14
N THR A 103 -2.25 -1.70 -11.20
CA THR A 103 -2.97 -0.47 -10.89
C THR A 103 -2.76 -0.09 -9.43
N VAL A 104 -2.45 1.19 -9.19
CA VAL A 104 -2.57 1.84 -7.89
C VAL A 104 -3.69 2.86 -7.99
N LYS A 105 -4.71 2.72 -7.15
CA LYS A 105 -5.85 3.62 -7.10
C LYS A 105 -5.89 4.30 -5.73
N PHE A 106 -5.99 5.60 -5.72
CA PHE A 106 -6.13 6.41 -4.52
C PHE A 106 -7.60 6.74 -4.23
N LYS A 107 -7.88 7.17 -3.00
CA LYS A 107 -9.23 7.47 -2.52
C LYS A 107 -9.91 8.60 -3.29
N ASP A 108 -9.15 9.59 -3.75
CA ASP A 108 -9.63 10.73 -4.57
C ASP A 108 -9.95 10.34 -6.02
N GLY A 109 -9.66 9.10 -6.41
CA GLY A 109 -9.84 8.61 -7.77
C GLY A 109 -8.60 8.75 -8.66
N THR A 110 -7.49 9.27 -8.15
CA THR A 110 -6.19 9.23 -8.85
C THR A 110 -5.78 7.79 -9.15
N ILE A 111 -5.31 7.53 -10.37
CA ILE A 111 -4.89 6.21 -10.84
C ILE A 111 -3.50 6.29 -11.47
N ILE A 112 -2.61 5.38 -11.06
CA ILE A 112 -1.35 5.09 -11.74
C ILE A 112 -1.43 3.64 -12.21
N GLU A 113 -1.42 3.42 -13.52
CA GLU A 113 -1.63 2.11 -14.12
C GLU A 113 -0.61 1.80 -15.21
N TYR A 114 -0.07 0.58 -15.22
CA TYR A 114 0.68 0.04 -16.33
C TYR A 114 -0.07 -1.14 -16.95
N ASP A 115 -0.37 -1.03 -18.25
CA ASP A 115 -0.94 -2.10 -19.06
C ASP A 115 0.18 -2.77 -19.88
N ARG A 116 0.55 -4.00 -19.51
CA ARG A 116 1.63 -4.75 -20.21
C ARG A 116 1.20 -5.25 -21.58
N LYS A 117 -0.09 -5.38 -21.86
CA LYS A 117 -0.61 -5.82 -23.16
C LYS A 117 -0.58 -4.67 -24.17
N GLN A 118 -0.89 -3.46 -23.73
CA GLN A 118 -0.85 -2.25 -24.54
C GLN A 118 0.49 -1.53 -24.47
N HIS A 119 1.42 -1.96 -23.60
CA HIS A 119 2.68 -1.28 -23.28
C HIS A 119 2.49 0.19 -22.90
N LYS A 120 1.44 0.48 -22.14
CA LYS A 120 1.02 1.83 -21.79
C LYS A 120 1.12 2.09 -20.31
N LEU A 121 1.81 3.19 -19.94
CA LEU A 121 1.75 3.78 -18.61
C LEU A 121 0.74 4.93 -18.64
N THR A 122 -0.19 4.93 -17.68
CA THR A 122 -1.18 5.98 -17.50
C THR A 122 -1.06 6.54 -16.08
N ALA A 123 -1.02 7.87 -15.95
CA ALA A 123 -1.20 8.60 -14.70
C ALA A 123 -2.40 9.54 -14.89
N ASP A 124 -3.53 9.21 -14.27
CA ASP A 124 -4.73 10.06 -14.23
C ASP A 124 -4.83 10.65 -12.80
N VAL A 125 -4.32 11.87 -12.66
CA VAL A 125 -4.20 12.55 -11.36
C VAL A 125 -5.31 13.56 -11.20
N LYS A 126 -6.02 13.51 -10.08
CA LYS A 126 -7.17 14.39 -9.77
C LYS A 126 -6.77 15.73 -9.13
N GLY A 127 -5.47 15.92 -8.88
CA GLY A 127 -4.89 17.12 -8.32
C GLY A 127 -3.67 17.59 -9.12
N ASP A 128 -2.75 18.26 -8.45
CA ASP A 128 -1.54 18.80 -9.05
C ASP A 128 -0.47 17.72 -9.26
N ILE A 129 0.43 17.95 -10.22
CA ILE A 129 1.63 17.14 -10.45
C ILE A 129 2.84 18.05 -10.33
N ASP A 130 3.67 17.82 -9.32
CA ASP A 130 4.94 18.49 -9.12
C ASP A 130 6.11 17.57 -9.47
N ILE A 131 6.93 17.94 -10.45
CA ILE A 131 8.16 17.24 -10.83
C ILE A 131 9.35 18.16 -10.58
N LYS A 132 10.19 17.83 -9.62
CA LYS A 132 11.38 18.61 -9.23
C LYS A 132 12.61 17.73 -9.27
N ALA A 133 13.69 18.23 -9.88
CA ALA A 133 15.00 17.59 -9.93
C ALA A 133 16.10 18.60 -9.63
N THR A 134 17.12 18.19 -8.89
CA THR A 134 18.34 18.99 -8.68
C THR A 134 19.31 18.85 -9.86
N GLY A 135 19.12 17.84 -10.69
CA GLY A 135 19.89 17.59 -11.91
C GLY A 135 19.04 17.82 -13.16
N LYS A 136 19.42 17.17 -14.24
CA LYS A 136 18.79 17.27 -15.55
C LYS A 136 17.46 16.47 -15.58
N ILE A 137 16.47 16.97 -16.32
CA ILE A 137 15.28 16.23 -16.71
C ILE A 137 15.32 16.09 -18.25
N ASP A 138 15.31 14.85 -18.74
CA ASP A 138 15.18 14.53 -20.16
C ASP A 138 13.81 13.91 -20.44
N ILE A 139 13.08 14.47 -21.40
CA ILE A 139 11.80 13.93 -21.86
C ILE A 139 11.94 13.67 -23.36
N ASN A 140 11.98 12.40 -23.76
CA ASN A 140 12.19 11.97 -25.14
C ASN A 140 11.04 11.07 -25.59
N ALA A 141 10.54 11.30 -26.79
CA ALA A 141 9.58 10.44 -27.45
C ALA A 141 10.01 10.20 -28.90
N SER A 142 9.92 8.95 -29.38
CA SER A 142 10.13 8.63 -30.79
C SER A 142 8.95 9.03 -31.67
N GLY A 143 7.79 9.25 -31.10
CA GLY A 143 6.58 9.74 -31.76
C GLY A 143 6.28 11.20 -31.38
N ALA A 144 5.08 11.65 -31.69
CA ALA A 144 4.63 12.98 -31.30
C ALA A 144 4.55 13.17 -29.79
N MET A 145 4.96 14.34 -29.31
CA MET A 145 4.75 14.80 -27.94
C MET A 145 3.69 15.90 -27.94
N ASN A 146 2.61 15.71 -27.21
CA ASN A 146 1.55 16.70 -27.08
C ASN A 146 1.55 17.28 -25.67
N ILE A 147 1.65 18.60 -25.58
CA ILE A 147 1.52 19.35 -24.31
C ILE A 147 0.35 20.31 -24.49
N HIS A 148 -0.66 20.18 -23.66
CA HIS A 148 -1.87 20.99 -23.73
C HIS A 148 -2.23 21.54 -22.36
N SER A 149 -2.72 22.77 -22.30
CA SER A 149 -3.28 23.40 -21.11
C SER A 149 -4.46 24.27 -21.54
N ASP A 150 -5.56 24.20 -20.81
CA ASP A 150 -6.74 25.03 -21.07
C ASP A 150 -6.53 26.51 -20.68
N THR A 151 -5.47 26.81 -19.92
CA THR A 151 -5.18 28.16 -19.44
C THR A 151 -3.86 28.71 -19.97
N SER A 152 -2.72 28.13 -19.57
CA SER A 152 -1.41 28.59 -20.00
C SER A 152 -0.33 27.53 -19.89
N ILE A 153 0.69 27.65 -20.72
CA ILE A 153 1.95 26.88 -20.64
C ILE A 153 3.07 27.91 -20.43
N ASN A 154 3.72 27.90 -19.27
CA ASN A 154 4.84 28.77 -18.96
C ASN A 154 6.16 27.99 -19.04
N ILE A 155 7.04 28.38 -19.95
CA ILE A 155 8.37 27.80 -20.09
C ILE A 155 9.38 28.94 -19.87
N THR A 156 10.20 28.81 -18.83
CA THR A 156 11.19 29.83 -18.47
C THR A 156 12.57 29.19 -18.36
N ALA A 157 13.51 29.74 -19.12
CA ALA A 157 14.92 29.36 -19.08
C ALA A 157 15.78 30.52 -19.59
N PRO A 158 17.10 30.60 -19.24
CA PRO A 158 18.03 31.55 -19.85
C PRO A 158 18.13 31.40 -21.37
N LYS A 159 17.94 30.18 -21.88
CA LYS A 159 17.90 29.87 -23.31
C LYS A 159 16.86 28.81 -23.57
N ILE A 160 16.06 29.02 -24.62
CA ILE A 160 15.05 28.08 -25.14
C ILE A 160 15.37 27.92 -26.65
N ASP A 161 15.70 26.70 -27.05
CA ASP A 161 15.88 26.35 -28.47
C ASP A 161 14.67 25.56 -28.96
N LEU A 162 14.00 26.07 -29.99
CA LEU A 162 12.88 25.43 -30.68
C LEU A 162 13.31 25.19 -32.12
N ASN A 163 13.51 23.93 -32.50
CA ASN A 163 13.93 23.50 -33.82
C ASN A 163 12.75 23.04 -34.67
#